data_bc21a24f343728e9e313dff488bcd64f
#
_entry.id   bc21a24f343728e9e313dff488bcd64f
#
_cell.length_a   1.000
_cell.length_b   1.000
_cell.length_c   1.000
_cell.angle_alpha   90.00
_cell.angle_beta   90.00
_cell.angle_gamma   90.00
#
_symmetry.space_group_name_H-M   'P 1'
#
loop_
_entity.id
_entity.type
_entity.pdbx_description
1 polymer ?
#
loop_
_entity_poly.entity_id
_entity_poly.type
_entity_poly.pdbx_seq_one_letter_code
_entity_poly.pdbx_strand_id
1 'polypeptide(L)'
;MTLNNSFLSIKDIKKKYKRNNEENEVLKGISFDIQKGEIVSILGVNGAGKTTLFSIISTLCPASSGDVIFENKSVYNDIISYRKIIGLCPQKSNFDPLMTIEEAMVFAGKLYGLSNKEAILKKDFLIEKYNLTKYTKSSPTILSGGYKQRFIIARTLMHSPKILLLDEPTVGLDPQIRMLLWDNILELKKNGVTVIITTHYLEEAEKLSDKICVIHCGNLIAFDKTENLKKEHNMGSLESVFLELTKEENKKDVFE
;
A
#
# COMPACT_ATOMS: atom_id res chain seq x y z
N MET A 1 -9.28 20.94 -22.28
CA MET A 1 -9.29 20.09 -21.07
C MET A 1 -8.55 18.82 -21.41
N THR A 2 -7.28 18.73 -21.06
CA THR A 2 -6.48 17.51 -21.19
C THR A 2 -7.13 16.47 -20.28
N LEU A 3 -7.67 15.40 -20.85
CA LEU A 3 -8.11 14.23 -20.12
C LEU A 3 -6.89 13.70 -19.36
N ASN A 4 -6.81 14.00 -18.07
CA ASN A 4 -5.80 13.44 -17.19
C ASN A 4 -6.11 11.95 -17.09
N ASN A 5 -5.42 11.13 -17.87
CA ASN A 5 -5.67 9.69 -17.98
C ASN A 5 -4.95 8.97 -16.83
N SER A 6 -5.25 9.37 -15.59
CA SER A 6 -4.71 8.74 -14.40
C SER A 6 -5.28 7.33 -14.24
N PHE A 7 -4.46 6.37 -13.83
CA PHE A 7 -4.88 5.00 -13.61
C PHE A 7 -5.71 4.86 -12.32
N LEU A 8 -5.27 5.56 -11.27
CA LEU A 8 -6.00 5.67 -10.00
C LEU A 8 -5.92 7.13 -9.51
N SER A 9 -7.07 7.74 -9.23
CA SER A 9 -7.16 9.10 -8.68
C SER A 9 -7.79 9.08 -7.30
N ILE A 10 -7.16 9.74 -6.37
CA ILE A 10 -7.67 10.07 -5.05
C ILE A 10 -8.15 11.52 -5.11
N LYS A 11 -9.44 11.80 -4.85
CA LYS A 11 -10.02 13.13 -5.02
C LYS A 11 -10.70 13.61 -3.76
N ASP A 12 -10.15 14.65 -3.15
CA ASP A 12 -10.68 15.36 -1.97
C ASP A 12 -11.13 14.41 -0.85
N ILE A 13 -10.32 13.39 -0.57
CA ILE A 13 -10.66 12.39 0.45
C ILE A 13 -10.59 13.01 1.83
N LYS A 14 -11.75 13.04 2.50
CA LYS A 14 -11.90 13.42 3.91
C LYS A 14 -12.39 12.25 4.72
N LYS A 15 -11.93 12.16 5.96
CA LYS A 15 -12.39 11.13 6.89
C LYS A 15 -12.55 11.69 8.28
N LYS A 16 -13.76 11.57 8.80
CA LYS A 16 -14.14 11.89 10.16
C LYS A 16 -14.55 10.63 10.90
N TYR A 17 -14.11 10.51 12.14
CA TYR A 17 -14.56 9.49 13.07
C TYR A 17 -15.30 10.15 14.22
N LYS A 18 -16.44 9.60 14.63
CA LYS A 18 -17.16 10.02 15.84
C LYS A 18 -16.73 9.16 17.02
N ARG A 19 -16.26 9.80 18.08
CA ARG A 19 -15.95 9.13 19.36
C ARG A 19 -16.48 10.01 20.50
N ASN A 20 -17.35 9.45 21.37
CA ASN A 20 -17.92 10.17 22.53
C ASN A 20 -18.55 11.54 22.17
N ASN A 21 -19.32 11.63 21.07
CA ASN A 21 -19.91 12.85 20.50
C ASN A 21 -18.93 13.90 19.96
N GLU A 22 -17.63 13.65 19.98
CA GLU A 22 -16.64 14.50 19.32
C GLU A 22 -16.33 13.96 17.92
N GLU A 23 -16.25 14.86 16.94
CA GLU A 23 -15.79 14.54 15.59
C GLU A 23 -14.28 14.77 15.50
N ASN A 24 -13.54 13.72 15.14
CA ASN A 24 -12.11 13.82 14.85
C ASN A 24 -11.91 13.68 13.33
N GLU A 25 -11.42 14.72 12.68
CA GLU A 25 -11.10 14.72 11.26
C GLU A 25 -9.67 14.21 11.03
N VAL A 26 -9.58 12.96 10.57
CA VAL A 26 -8.30 12.27 10.37
C VAL A 26 -7.70 12.54 8.99
N LEU A 27 -8.53 12.78 7.96
CA LEU A 27 -8.09 13.20 6.62
C LEU A 27 -8.86 14.44 6.20
N LYS A 28 -8.13 15.45 5.69
CA LYS A 28 -8.61 16.81 5.49
C LYS A 28 -8.66 17.25 4.02
N GLY A 29 -8.88 16.32 3.08
CA GLY A 29 -8.99 16.64 1.65
C GLY A 29 -7.76 16.21 0.83
N ILE A 30 -7.40 14.94 0.92
CA ILE A 30 -6.26 14.35 0.20
C ILE A 30 -6.60 14.17 -1.28
N SER A 31 -5.74 14.70 -2.17
CA SER A 31 -5.90 14.58 -3.63
C SER A 31 -4.57 14.33 -4.32
N PHE A 32 -4.46 13.24 -5.10
CA PHE A 32 -3.32 12.94 -5.96
C PHE A 32 -3.68 11.88 -7.01
N ASP A 33 -2.84 11.79 -8.05
CA ASP A 33 -3.02 10.88 -9.18
C ASP A 33 -1.86 9.90 -9.31
N ILE A 34 -2.19 8.63 -9.53
CA ILE A 34 -1.24 7.52 -9.74
C ILE A 34 -1.35 7.04 -11.18
N GLN A 35 -0.21 6.85 -11.85
CA GLN A 35 -0.14 6.26 -13.16
C GLN A 35 -0.02 4.74 -13.10
N LYS A 36 -0.39 4.05 -14.16
CA LYS A 36 -0.27 2.59 -14.25
C LYS A 36 1.20 2.17 -14.15
N GLY A 37 1.49 1.19 -13.30
CA GLY A 37 2.84 0.67 -13.09
C GLY A 37 3.75 1.57 -12.25
N GLU A 38 3.23 2.65 -11.65
CA GLU A 38 3.98 3.45 -10.67
C GLU A 38 4.00 2.76 -9.30
N ILE A 39 5.08 3.01 -8.56
CA ILE A 39 5.13 2.79 -7.10
C ILE A 39 4.96 4.14 -6.42
N VAL A 40 3.95 4.26 -5.57
CA VAL A 40 3.71 5.46 -4.75
C VAL A 40 3.83 5.10 -3.27
N SER A 41 4.72 5.78 -2.55
CA SER A 41 4.79 5.65 -1.10
C SER A 41 3.99 6.75 -0.41
N ILE A 42 3.13 6.35 0.52
CA ILE A 42 2.45 7.24 1.46
C ILE A 42 3.32 7.33 2.70
N LEU A 43 4.03 8.45 2.83
CA LEU A 43 5.00 8.72 3.88
C LEU A 43 4.38 9.64 4.95
N GLY A 44 4.69 9.41 6.22
CA GLY A 44 4.26 10.27 7.32
C GLY A 44 4.55 9.63 8.68
N VAL A 45 4.51 10.42 9.73
CA VAL A 45 4.66 9.94 11.10
C VAL A 45 3.47 9.06 11.53
N ASN A 46 3.60 8.38 12.66
CA ASN A 46 2.48 7.63 13.23
C ASN A 46 1.34 8.60 13.61
N GLY A 47 0.11 8.22 13.24
CA GLY A 47 -1.07 9.07 13.44
C GLY A 47 -1.35 10.09 12.31
N ALA A 48 -0.48 10.24 11.32
CA ALA A 48 -0.67 11.19 10.21
C ALA A 48 -1.89 10.91 9.31
N GLY A 49 -2.49 9.69 9.38
CA GLY A 49 -3.63 9.30 8.55
C GLY A 49 -3.33 8.25 7.48
N LYS A 50 -2.08 7.76 7.37
CA LYS A 50 -1.64 6.78 6.35
C LYS A 50 -2.53 5.55 6.25
N THR A 51 -2.74 4.83 7.37
CA THR A 51 -3.56 3.61 7.42
C THR A 51 -5.03 3.90 7.14
N THR A 52 -5.52 5.10 7.49
CA THR A 52 -6.88 5.52 7.15
C THR A 52 -7.03 5.72 5.64
N LEU A 53 -6.10 6.42 5.01
CA LEU A 53 -6.10 6.60 3.55
C LEU A 53 -5.95 5.26 2.83
N PHE A 54 -5.04 4.42 3.27
CA PHE A 54 -4.86 3.06 2.78
C PHE A 54 -6.16 2.23 2.86
N SER A 55 -6.88 2.31 4.00
CA SER A 55 -8.15 1.62 4.21
C SER A 55 -9.25 2.13 3.27
N ILE A 56 -9.24 3.43 2.93
CA ILE A 56 -10.19 4.00 1.97
C ILE A 56 -9.85 3.56 0.55
N ILE A 57 -8.59 3.63 0.13
CA ILE A 57 -8.15 3.18 -1.20
C ILE A 57 -8.43 1.69 -1.40
N SER A 58 -8.25 0.87 -0.35
CA SER A 58 -8.55 -0.56 -0.37
C SER A 58 -10.04 -0.90 -0.21
N THR A 59 -10.90 0.12 -0.05
CA THR A 59 -12.35 -0.03 0.21
C THR A 59 -12.69 -0.80 1.50
N LEU A 60 -11.76 -0.88 2.47
CA LEU A 60 -12.02 -1.44 3.80
C LEU A 60 -12.91 -0.53 4.65
N CYS A 61 -12.80 0.79 4.46
CA CYS A 61 -13.72 1.74 5.04
C CYS A 61 -14.09 2.81 4.00
N PRO A 62 -15.31 3.38 4.04
CA PRO A 62 -15.69 4.49 3.16
C PRO A 62 -15.04 5.80 3.61
N ALA A 63 -14.78 6.69 2.66
CA ALA A 63 -14.49 8.10 2.96
C ALA A 63 -15.73 8.78 3.55
N SER A 64 -15.53 9.88 4.30
CA SER A 64 -16.64 10.76 4.73
C SER A 64 -17.09 11.68 3.59
N SER A 65 -16.16 12.10 2.73
CA SER A 65 -16.41 12.77 1.45
C SER A 65 -15.22 12.56 0.51
N GLY A 66 -15.39 12.94 -0.76
CA GLY A 66 -14.41 12.69 -1.81
C GLY A 66 -14.61 11.33 -2.48
N ASP A 67 -13.74 10.99 -3.42
CA ASP A 67 -13.88 9.78 -4.22
C ASP A 67 -12.53 9.13 -4.55
N VAL A 68 -12.54 7.80 -4.73
CA VAL A 68 -11.46 7.03 -5.32
C VAL A 68 -11.90 6.61 -6.72
N ILE A 69 -11.16 7.03 -7.74
CA ILE A 69 -11.52 6.84 -9.15
C ILE A 69 -10.48 5.92 -9.81
N PHE A 70 -10.94 4.80 -10.33
CA PHE A 70 -10.14 3.85 -11.09
C PHE A 70 -10.56 3.86 -12.57
N GLU A 71 -9.62 4.08 -13.49
CA GLU A 71 -9.86 4.14 -14.92
C GLU A 71 -11.11 5.01 -15.26
N ASN A 72 -11.15 6.23 -14.70
CA ASN A 72 -12.22 7.23 -14.84
C ASN A 72 -13.60 6.84 -14.26
N LYS A 73 -13.70 5.80 -13.44
CA LYS A 73 -14.93 5.40 -12.75
C LYS A 73 -14.72 5.39 -11.23
N SER A 74 -15.70 5.90 -10.50
CA SER A 74 -15.72 5.75 -9.04
C SER A 74 -15.69 4.28 -8.66
N VAL A 75 -14.79 3.91 -7.74
CA VAL A 75 -14.70 2.54 -7.24
C VAL A 75 -15.94 2.14 -6.44
N TYR A 76 -16.67 3.12 -5.94
CA TYR A 76 -17.92 2.88 -5.19
C TYR A 76 -19.10 2.50 -6.08
N ASN A 77 -19.03 2.74 -7.40
CA ASN A 77 -20.04 2.28 -8.35
C ASN A 77 -20.04 0.76 -8.54
N ASP A 78 -18.85 0.13 -8.42
CA ASP A 78 -18.70 -1.33 -8.48
C ASP A 78 -17.49 -1.78 -7.64
N ILE A 79 -17.70 -1.79 -6.32
CA ILE A 79 -16.70 -2.19 -5.33
C ILE A 79 -16.24 -3.64 -5.56
N ILE A 80 -17.13 -4.52 -6.01
CA ILE A 80 -16.80 -5.94 -6.21
C ILE A 80 -15.79 -6.10 -7.33
N SER A 81 -16.00 -5.45 -8.46
CA SER A 81 -15.05 -5.47 -9.59
C SER A 81 -13.72 -4.81 -9.21
N TYR A 82 -13.74 -3.71 -8.47
CA TYR A 82 -12.51 -3.07 -7.99
C TYR A 82 -11.72 -4.00 -7.03
N ARG A 83 -12.39 -4.65 -6.08
CA ARG A 83 -11.75 -5.60 -5.16
C ARG A 83 -11.11 -6.80 -5.86
N LYS A 84 -11.61 -7.20 -7.02
CA LYS A 84 -11.01 -8.29 -7.81
C LYS A 84 -9.65 -7.93 -8.43
N ILE A 85 -9.37 -6.64 -8.59
CA ILE A 85 -8.13 -6.17 -9.22
C ILE A 85 -7.12 -5.62 -8.22
N ILE A 86 -7.47 -5.53 -6.94
CA ILE A 86 -6.56 -5.10 -5.89
C ILE A 86 -6.06 -6.28 -5.06
N GLY A 87 -4.79 -6.25 -4.72
CA GLY A 87 -4.18 -7.11 -3.71
C GLY A 87 -3.89 -6.31 -2.46
N LEU A 88 -4.23 -6.86 -1.30
CA LEU A 88 -4.08 -6.18 -0.01
C LEU A 88 -3.17 -6.98 0.92
N CYS A 89 -2.07 -6.36 1.34
CA CYS A 89 -1.18 -6.86 2.38
C CYS A 89 -1.28 -5.93 3.60
N PRO A 90 -2.09 -6.26 4.60
CA PRO A 90 -2.23 -5.45 5.81
C PRO A 90 -0.99 -5.59 6.71
N GLN A 91 -0.75 -4.60 7.55
CA GLN A 91 0.33 -4.60 8.54
C GLN A 91 0.26 -5.81 9.50
N LYS A 92 -0.95 -6.15 9.97
CA LYS A 92 -1.17 -7.34 10.81
C LYS A 92 -1.56 -8.52 9.94
N SER A 93 -0.87 -9.63 10.13
CA SER A 93 -1.17 -10.88 9.42
C SER A 93 -2.60 -11.35 9.69
N ASN A 94 -3.32 -11.71 8.62
CA ASN A 94 -4.70 -12.17 8.64
C ASN A 94 -4.82 -13.58 8.02
N PHE A 95 -4.09 -14.54 8.51
CA PHE A 95 -4.16 -15.92 8.04
C PHE A 95 -4.81 -16.83 9.08
N ASP A 96 -5.47 -17.87 8.60
CA ASP A 96 -6.03 -18.92 9.44
C ASP A 96 -4.87 -19.82 9.94
N PRO A 97 -4.67 -19.95 11.27
CA PRO A 97 -3.62 -20.78 11.83
C PRO A 97 -3.84 -22.29 11.61
N LEU A 98 -5.05 -22.71 11.26
CA LEU A 98 -5.40 -24.11 11.00
C LEU A 98 -5.08 -24.56 9.57
N MET A 99 -4.86 -23.63 8.65
CA MET A 99 -4.49 -23.91 7.27
C MET A 99 -2.97 -24.04 7.12
N THR A 100 -2.53 -24.94 6.25
CA THR A 100 -1.16 -24.93 5.73
C THR A 100 -0.97 -23.77 4.72
N ILE A 101 0.28 -23.43 4.43
CA ILE A 101 0.63 -22.40 3.44
C ILE A 101 0.00 -22.72 2.09
N GLU A 102 0.13 -23.99 1.61
CA GLU A 102 -0.45 -24.39 0.31
C GLU A 102 -1.97 -24.31 0.29
N GLU A 103 -2.65 -24.75 1.35
CA GLU A 103 -4.10 -24.67 1.46
C GLU A 103 -4.58 -23.22 1.46
N ALA A 104 -3.94 -22.34 2.24
CA ALA A 104 -4.28 -20.93 2.31
C ALA A 104 -4.09 -20.21 0.97
N MET A 105 -3.05 -20.57 0.19
CA MET A 105 -2.82 -20.02 -1.14
C MET A 105 -3.86 -20.51 -2.14
N VAL A 106 -4.12 -21.83 -2.21
CA VAL A 106 -5.15 -22.39 -3.10
C VAL A 106 -6.52 -21.81 -2.77
N PHE A 107 -6.85 -21.70 -1.49
CA PHE A 107 -8.10 -21.08 -1.02
C PHE A 107 -8.21 -19.62 -1.48
N ALA A 108 -7.13 -18.82 -1.31
CA ALA A 108 -7.11 -17.45 -1.79
C ALA A 108 -7.36 -17.35 -3.31
N GLY A 109 -6.70 -18.19 -4.11
CA GLY A 109 -6.95 -18.22 -5.56
C GLY A 109 -8.40 -18.53 -5.93
N LYS A 110 -9.00 -19.52 -5.25
CA LYS A 110 -10.39 -19.91 -5.46
C LYS A 110 -11.39 -18.82 -5.09
N LEU A 111 -11.14 -18.04 -4.02
CA LEU A 111 -11.98 -16.90 -3.63
C LEU A 111 -12.07 -15.84 -4.73
N TYR A 112 -11.03 -15.71 -5.54
CA TYR A 112 -11.00 -14.80 -6.68
C TYR A 112 -11.39 -15.45 -8.01
N GLY A 113 -11.91 -16.68 -7.97
CA GLY A 113 -12.50 -17.35 -9.14
C GLY A 113 -11.55 -18.23 -9.95
N LEU A 114 -10.32 -18.51 -9.47
CA LEU A 114 -9.43 -19.46 -10.14
C LEU A 114 -10.02 -20.89 -10.01
N SER A 115 -9.94 -21.65 -11.09
CA SER A 115 -10.19 -23.09 -11.04
C SER A 115 -9.16 -23.79 -10.16
N ASN A 116 -9.46 -25.02 -9.73
CA ASN A 116 -8.53 -25.79 -8.90
C ASN A 116 -7.17 -25.99 -9.58
N LYS A 117 -7.15 -26.26 -10.88
CA LYS A 117 -5.92 -26.45 -11.66
C LYS A 117 -5.09 -25.17 -11.74
N GLU A 118 -5.73 -24.02 -12.04
CA GLU A 118 -5.05 -22.72 -12.10
C GLU A 118 -4.51 -22.31 -10.73
N ALA A 119 -5.30 -22.49 -9.65
CA ALA A 119 -4.86 -22.18 -8.30
C ALA A 119 -3.65 -23.01 -7.86
N ILE A 120 -3.60 -24.31 -8.19
CA ILE A 120 -2.45 -25.18 -7.90
C ILE A 120 -1.21 -24.71 -8.67
N LEU A 121 -1.31 -24.51 -9.98
CA LEU A 121 -0.18 -24.04 -10.80
C LEU A 121 0.35 -22.68 -10.32
N LYS A 122 -0.55 -21.75 -10.04
CA LYS A 122 -0.18 -20.42 -9.55
C LYS A 122 0.48 -20.49 -8.16
N LYS A 123 -0.05 -21.33 -7.28
CA LYS A 123 0.51 -21.59 -5.94
C LYS A 123 1.93 -22.14 -6.06
N ASP A 124 2.15 -23.17 -6.88
CA ASP A 124 3.48 -23.80 -7.04
C ASP A 124 4.50 -22.77 -7.52
N PHE A 125 4.18 -21.98 -8.54
CA PHE A 125 5.02 -20.89 -9.03
C PHE A 125 5.36 -19.86 -7.93
N LEU A 126 4.35 -19.40 -7.17
CA LEU A 126 4.56 -18.38 -6.13
C LEU A 126 5.32 -18.94 -4.93
N ILE A 127 5.09 -20.18 -4.52
CA ILE A 127 5.84 -20.86 -3.46
C ILE A 127 7.33 -20.93 -3.80
N GLU A 128 7.67 -21.30 -5.02
CA GLU A 128 9.06 -21.34 -5.48
C GLU A 128 9.66 -19.93 -5.53
N LYS A 129 8.97 -18.98 -6.20
CA LYS A 129 9.41 -17.60 -6.35
C LYS A 129 9.71 -16.90 -5.01
N TYR A 130 8.89 -17.14 -3.99
CA TYR A 130 9.04 -16.51 -2.67
C TYR A 130 9.83 -17.38 -1.67
N ASN A 131 10.48 -18.46 -2.13
CA ASN A 131 11.29 -19.37 -1.32
C ASN A 131 10.54 -19.96 -0.12
N LEU A 132 9.29 -20.39 -0.35
CA LEU A 132 8.41 -20.97 0.67
C LEU A 132 8.35 -22.51 0.62
N THR A 133 9.07 -23.15 -0.29
CA THR A 133 8.98 -24.59 -0.61
C THR A 133 9.09 -25.48 0.62
N LYS A 134 10.04 -25.21 1.51
CA LYS A 134 10.24 -26.04 2.73
C LYS A 134 9.13 -25.86 3.78
N TYR A 135 8.29 -24.86 3.65
CA TYR A 135 7.20 -24.55 4.61
C TYR A 135 5.80 -24.88 4.05
N THR A 136 5.71 -25.41 2.83
CA THR A 136 4.45 -25.60 2.09
C THR A 136 3.37 -26.29 2.90
N LYS A 137 3.73 -27.36 3.63
CA LYS A 137 2.82 -28.16 4.46
C LYS A 137 2.74 -27.68 5.92
N SER A 138 3.35 -26.57 6.24
CA SER A 138 3.36 -26.02 7.60
C SER A 138 2.31 -24.93 7.76
N SER A 139 1.85 -24.72 9.00
CA SER A 139 1.04 -23.54 9.33
C SER A 139 1.87 -22.26 9.19
N PRO A 140 1.29 -21.14 8.69
CA PRO A 140 1.97 -19.86 8.63
C PRO A 140 2.42 -19.31 9.98
N THR A 141 1.89 -19.83 11.07
CA THR A 141 2.23 -19.40 12.45
C THR A 141 3.68 -19.65 12.82
N ILE A 142 4.30 -20.71 12.28
CA ILE A 142 5.69 -21.08 12.58
C ILE A 142 6.74 -20.25 11.83
N LEU A 143 6.30 -19.45 10.85
CA LEU A 143 7.21 -18.65 10.03
C LEU A 143 7.83 -17.51 10.83
N SER A 144 9.12 -17.21 10.57
CA SER A 144 9.73 -15.95 11.01
C SER A 144 9.08 -14.74 10.33
N GLY A 145 9.28 -13.53 10.85
CA GLY A 145 8.71 -12.29 10.31
C GLY A 145 8.91 -12.14 8.80
N GLY A 146 10.13 -12.36 8.32
CA GLY A 146 10.45 -12.27 6.90
C GLY A 146 9.75 -13.32 6.03
N TYR A 147 9.65 -14.57 6.50
CA TYR A 147 8.88 -15.60 5.79
C TYR A 147 7.37 -15.37 5.84
N LYS A 148 6.85 -14.83 6.95
CA LYS A 148 5.45 -14.40 7.04
C LYS A 148 5.12 -13.35 6.00
N GLN A 149 5.98 -12.33 5.86
CA GLN A 149 5.78 -11.26 4.89
C GLN A 149 5.80 -11.78 3.44
N ARG A 150 6.76 -12.66 3.12
CA ARG A 150 6.82 -13.33 1.80
C ARG A 150 5.56 -14.14 1.53
N PHE A 151 5.06 -14.88 2.51
CA PHE A 151 3.84 -15.66 2.39
C PHE A 151 2.61 -14.77 2.15
N ILE A 152 2.46 -13.67 2.91
CA ILE A 152 1.33 -12.74 2.74
C ILE A 152 1.32 -12.16 1.33
N ILE A 153 2.48 -11.72 0.83
CA ILE A 153 2.60 -11.19 -0.53
C ILE A 153 2.30 -12.28 -1.57
N ALA A 154 2.91 -13.47 -1.45
CA ALA A 154 2.66 -14.57 -2.37
C ALA A 154 1.17 -14.95 -2.42
N ARG A 155 0.50 -15.04 -1.26
CA ARG A 155 -0.93 -15.29 -1.16
C ARG A 155 -1.76 -14.19 -1.84
N THR A 156 -1.36 -12.93 -1.63
CA THR A 156 -2.05 -11.79 -2.23
C THR A 156 -1.91 -11.76 -3.75
N LEU A 157 -0.82 -12.31 -4.30
CA LEU A 157 -0.58 -12.39 -5.74
C LEU A 157 -1.30 -13.55 -6.44
N MET A 158 -2.02 -14.39 -5.72
CA MET A 158 -2.72 -15.55 -6.29
C MET A 158 -3.70 -15.15 -7.41
N HIS A 159 -4.38 -14.03 -7.27
CA HIS A 159 -5.34 -13.55 -8.27
C HIS A 159 -4.77 -12.55 -9.29
N SER A 160 -3.44 -12.37 -9.31
CA SER A 160 -2.74 -11.46 -10.24
C SER A 160 -3.30 -10.03 -10.24
N PRO A 161 -3.27 -9.31 -9.10
CA PRO A 161 -3.85 -7.98 -8.97
C PRO A 161 -3.19 -6.95 -9.89
N LYS A 162 -3.94 -5.96 -10.36
CA LYS A 162 -3.42 -4.79 -11.10
C LYS A 162 -2.82 -3.74 -10.16
N ILE A 163 -3.33 -3.66 -8.93
CA ILE A 163 -2.89 -2.74 -7.87
C ILE A 163 -2.55 -3.56 -6.63
N LEU A 164 -1.35 -3.37 -6.09
CA LEU A 164 -0.92 -3.98 -4.84
C LEU A 164 -0.80 -2.91 -3.75
N LEU A 165 -1.50 -3.12 -2.67
CA LEU A 165 -1.50 -2.25 -1.49
C LEU A 165 -0.71 -2.94 -0.37
N LEU A 166 0.35 -2.29 0.12
CA LEU A 166 1.26 -2.79 1.16
C LEU A 166 1.25 -1.84 2.35
N ASP A 167 0.74 -2.29 3.49
CA ASP A 167 0.72 -1.47 4.71
C ASP A 167 1.93 -1.79 5.59
N GLU A 168 2.91 -0.87 5.61
CA GLU A 168 4.17 -0.97 6.35
C GLU A 168 4.89 -2.33 6.16
N PRO A 169 5.19 -2.75 4.91
CA PRO A 169 5.58 -4.12 4.59
C PRO A 169 6.92 -4.57 5.18
N THR A 170 7.77 -3.66 5.58
CA THR A 170 9.14 -3.95 6.06
C THR A 170 9.33 -3.75 7.56
N VAL A 171 8.27 -3.36 8.27
CA VAL A 171 8.35 -3.13 9.72
C VAL A 171 8.72 -4.42 10.45
N GLY A 172 9.76 -4.32 11.31
CA GLY A 172 10.25 -5.45 12.10
C GLY A 172 11.05 -6.48 11.31
N LEU A 173 11.45 -6.19 10.07
CA LEU A 173 12.33 -7.03 9.28
C LEU A 173 13.79 -6.63 9.40
N ASP A 174 14.67 -7.64 9.41
CA ASP A 174 16.11 -7.44 9.33
C ASP A 174 16.50 -6.75 8.00
N PRO A 175 17.61 -5.98 7.96
CA PRO A 175 18.02 -5.24 6.76
C PRO A 175 18.14 -6.11 5.50
N GLN A 176 18.71 -7.32 5.60
CA GLN A 176 18.85 -8.23 4.47
C GLN A 176 17.51 -8.69 3.91
N ILE A 177 16.56 -9.02 4.80
CA ILE A 177 15.21 -9.44 4.40
C ILE A 177 14.44 -8.28 3.79
N ARG A 178 14.64 -7.07 4.29
CA ARG A 178 14.05 -5.84 3.75
C ARG A 178 14.51 -5.62 2.30
N MET A 179 15.81 -5.71 2.03
CA MET A 179 16.35 -5.57 0.67
C MET A 179 15.75 -6.60 -0.32
N LEU A 180 15.66 -7.86 0.09
CA LEU A 180 15.02 -8.90 -0.73
C LEU A 180 13.55 -8.60 -1.01
N LEU A 181 12.84 -8.01 -0.06
CA LEU A 181 11.44 -7.61 -0.25
C LEU A 181 11.34 -6.43 -1.23
N TRP A 182 12.24 -5.45 -1.13
CA TRP A 182 12.30 -4.34 -2.08
C TRP A 182 12.54 -4.81 -3.51
N ASP A 183 13.46 -5.76 -3.72
CA ASP A 183 13.71 -6.34 -5.04
C ASP A 183 12.45 -7.02 -5.61
N ASN A 184 11.72 -7.75 -4.79
CA ASN A 184 10.44 -8.36 -5.19
C ASN A 184 9.39 -7.30 -5.58
N ILE A 185 9.30 -6.18 -4.84
CA ILE A 185 8.37 -5.08 -5.14
C ILE A 185 8.77 -4.40 -6.46
N LEU A 186 10.05 -4.13 -6.67
CA LEU A 186 10.55 -3.57 -7.93
C LEU A 186 10.31 -4.50 -9.13
N GLU A 187 10.39 -5.81 -8.94
CA GLU A 187 10.05 -6.79 -9.96
C GLU A 187 8.55 -6.75 -10.31
N LEU A 188 7.67 -6.62 -9.31
CA LEU A 188 6.23 -6.47 -9.56
C LEU A 188 5.92 -5.23 -10.38
N LYS A 189 6.58 -4.10 -10.11
CA LYS A 189 6.50 -2.89 -10.93
C LYS A 189 6.93 -3.16 -12.37
N LYS A 190 8.08 -3.83 -12.59
CA LYS A 190 8.56 -4.20 -13.94
C LYS A 190 7.54 -5.05 -14.71
N ASN A 191 6.74 -5.84 -14.00
CA ASN A 191 5.64 -6.63 -14.55
C ASN A 191 4.33 -5.84 -14.70
N GLY A 192 4.36 -4.51 -14.54
CA GLY A 192 3.23 -3.61 -14.77
C GLY A 192 2.23 -3.52 -13.62
N VAL A 193 2.54 -4.04 -12.44
CA VAL A 193 1.71 -3.88 -11.24
C VAL A 193 1.93 -2.49 -10.66
N THR A 194 0.83 -1.77 -10.41
CA THR A 194 0.85 -0.51 -9.66
C THR A 194 0.95 -0.82 -8.18
N VAL A 195 1.86 -0.18 -7.45
CA VAL A 195 2.06 -0.48 -6.03
C VAL A 195 1.86 0.77 -5.19
N ILE A 196 1.11 0.64 -4.10
CA ILE A 196 0.94 1.70 -3.08
C ILE A 196 1.48 1.15 -1.77
N ILE A 197 2.43 1.87 -1.17
CA ILE A 197 3.10 1.45 0.07
C ILE A 197 2.84 2.52 1.12
N THR A 198 2.37 2.13 2.30
CA THR A 198 2.49 3.02 3.47
C THR A 198 3.81 2.73 4.17
N THR A 199 4.52 3.76 4.56
CA THR A 199 5.76 3.61 5.31
C THR A 199 6.06 4.84 6.16
N HIS A 200 6.84 4.65 7.20
CA HIS A 200 7.50 5.72 7.95
C HIS A 200 9.03 5.67 7.76
N TYR A 201 9.53 4.72 6.96
CA TYR A 201 10.95 4.61 6.62
C TYR A 201 11.25 5.41 5.34
N LEU A 202 12.01 6.49 5.50
CA LEU A 202 12.42 7.37 4.40
C LEU A 202 13.25 6.64 3.35
N GLU A 203 14.16 5.76 3.79
CA GLU A 203 14.99 4.94 2.91
C GLU A 203 14.14 4.04 1.99
N GLU A 204 13.06 3.43 2.52
CA GLU A 204 12.13 2.61 1.74
C GLU A 204 11.41 3.44 0.69
N ALA A 205 10.88 4.60 1.10
CA ALA A 205 10.21 5.52 0.18
C ALA A 205 11.16 6.00 -0.93
N GLU A 206 12.39 6.36 -0.59
CA GLU A 206 13.40 6.83 -1.55
C GLU A 206 13.85 5.73 -2.52
N LYS A 207 14.00 4.49 -2.03
CA LYS A 207 14.49 3.36 -2.83
C LYS A 207 13.45 2.80 -3.80
N LEU A 208 12.19 2.78 -3.40
CA LEU A 208 11.15 2.07 -4.14
C LEU A 208 10.30 2.98 -5.03
N SER A 209 10.07 4.24 -4.62
CA SER A 209 8.96 5.02 -5.16
C SER A 209 9.32 5.84 -6.38
N ASP A 210 8.39 5.89 -7.32
CA ASP A 210 8.40 6.89 -8.39
C ASP A 210 7.95 8.24 -7.86
N LYS A 211 6.96 8.25 -6.97
CA LYS A 211 6.44 9.44 -6.30
C LYS A 211 6.21 9.18 -4.83
N ILE A 212 6.32 10.21 -4.03
CA ILE A 212 6.08 10.19 -2.60
C ILE A 212 4.91 11.11 -2.28
N CYS A 213 3.93 10.56 -1.57
CA CYS A 213 2.81 11.26 -0.97
C CYS A 213 3.13 11.50 0.50
N VAL A 214 3.50 12.72 0.87
CA VAL A 214 3.81 13.08 2.27
C VAL A 214 2.55 13.55 2.96
N ILE A 215 2.16 12.85 4.04
CA ILE A 215 0.97 13.17 4.84
C ILE A 215 1.42 13.59 6.24
N HIS A 216 0.88 14.72 6.71
CA HIS A 216 1.06 15.21 8.07
C HIS A 216 -0.26 15.75 8.62
N CYS A 217 -0.63 15.36 9.85
CA CYS A 217 -1.87 15.81 10.52
C CYS A 217 -3.14 15.75 9.64
N GLY A 218 -3.24 14.72 8.78
CA GLY A 218 -4.37 14.51 7.87
C GLY A 218 -4.33 15.34 6.58
N ASN A 219 -3.31 16.16 6.37
CA ASN A 219 -3.10 16.96 5.16
C ASN A 219 -2.09 16.30 4.22
N LEU A 220 -2.29 16.46 2.92
CA LEU A 220 -1.27 16.19 1.90
C LEU A 220 -0.35 17.40 1.82
N ILE A 221 0.90 17.27 2.28
CA ILE A 221 1.86 18.38 2.29
C ILE A 221 2.82 18.36 1.10
N ALA A 222 3.03 17.21 0.46
CA ALA A 222 3.78 17.12 -0.79
C ALA A 222 3.39 15.86 -1.58
N PHE A 223 3.41 15.94 -2.92
CA PHE A 223 3.24 14.80 -3.81
C PHE A 223 4.04 15.00 -5.08
N ASP A 224 5.22 14.43 -5.17
CA ASP A 224 6.06 14.44 -6.37
C ASP A 224 7.14 13.33 -6.31
N LYS A 225 7.97 13.27 -7.37
CA LYS A 225 9.17 12.43 -7.39
C LYS A 225 10.17 12.89 -6.34
N THR A 226 10.88 11.95 -5.75
CA THR A 226 11.92 12.24 -4.73
C THR A 226 12.92 13.29 -5.18
N GLU A 227 13.36 13.21 -6.45
CA GLU A 227 14.34 14.16 -6.99
C GLU A 227 13.78 15.58 -7.12
N ASN A 228 12.49 15.73 -7.47
CA ASN A 228 11.84 17.03 -7.57
C ASN A 228 11.68 17.64 -6.18
N LEU A 229 11.23 16.87 -5.20
CA LEU A 229 11.10 17.32 -3.81
C LEU A 229 12.44 17.80 -3.25
N LYS A 230 13.53 17.07 -3.49
CA LYS A 230 14.87 17.49 -3.09
C LYS A 230 15.32 18.79 -3.73
N LYS A 231 15.02 18.98 -5.03
CA LYS A 231 15.37 20.21 -5.78
C LYS A 231 14.54 21.40 -5.33
N GLU A 232 13.25 21.23 -5.15
CA GLU A 232 12.32 22.30 -4.75
C GLU A 232 12.70 22.89 -3.40
N HIS A 233 13.11 22.03 -2.46
CA HIS A 233 13.52 22.43 -1.11
C HIS A 233 15.03 22.70 -0.99
N ASN A 234 15.82 22.61 -2.07
CA ASN A 234 17.29 22.74 -2.03
C ASN A 234 17.98 21.81 -1.03
N MET A 235 17.47 20.60 -0.86
CA MET A 235 17.93 19.61 0.13
C MET A 235 18.65 18.42 -0.54
N GLY A 236 19.68 17.90 0.14
CA GLY A 236 20.47 16.75 -0.35
C GLY A 236 19.81 15.39 -0.07
N SER A 237 18.87 15.31 0.89
CA SER A 237 18.23 14.07 1.30
C SER A 237 16.72 14.23 1.46
N LEU A 238 15.98 13.15 1.26
CA LEU A 238 14.54 13.11 1.53
C LEU A 238 14.22 13.34 3.02
N GLU A 239 15.10 12.92 3.91
CA GLU A 239 14.96 13.15 5.34
C GLU A 239 14.93 14.65 5.69
N SER A 240 15.84 15.43 5.10
CA SER A 240 15.87 16.88 5.28
C SER A 240 14.60 17.54 4.76
N VAL A 241 14.13 17.15 3.58
CA VAL A 241 12.85 17.62 3.00
C VAL A 241 11.68 17.30 3.94
N PHE A 242 11.60 16.07 4.39
CA PHE A 242 10.51 15.62 5.28
C PHE A 242 10.48 16.41 6.60
N LEU A 243 11.66 16.64 7.21
CA LEU A 243 11.79 17.41 8.44
C LEU A 243 11.40 18.89 8.24
N GLU A 244 11.75 19.50 7.10
CA GLU A 244 11.35 20.87 6.77
C GLU A 244 9.84 20.98 6.60
N LEU A 245 9.25 20.15 5.74
CA LEU A 245 7.80 20.14 5.48
C LEU A 245 6.97 19.95 6.75
N THR A 246 7.39 19.04 7.62
CA THR A 246 6.67 18.78 8.88
C THR A 246 6.85 19.88 9.93
N LYS A 247 7.99 20.60 9.93
CA LYS A 247 8.22 21.75 10.81
C LYS A 247 7.39 22.98 10.40
N GLU A 248 7.26 23.22 9.09
CA GLU A 248 6.45 24.33 8.58
C GLU A 248 4.98 24.15 8.90
N GLU A 249 4.46 22.93 8.75
CA GLU A 249 3.06 22.62 9.06
C GLU A 249 2.78 22.74 10.57
N ASN A 250 3.65 22.25 11.44
CA ASN A 250 3.51 22.41 12.89
C ASN A 250 3.52 23.88 13.34
N LYS A 251 4.17 24.78 12.60
CA LYS A 251 4.10 26.22 12.88
C LYS A 251 2.76 26.82 12.51
N LYS A 252 2.10 26.35 11.44
CA LYS A 252 0.76 26.81 11.05
C LYS A 252 -0.28 26.41 12.09
N ASP A 253 -0.23 25.15 12.58
CA ASP A 253 -1.17 24.64 13.60
C ASP A 253 -1.05 25.35 14.97
N VAL A 254 0.05 26.06 15.25
CA VAL A 254 0.23 26.82 16.51
C VAL A 254 -0.34 28.23 16.43
N PHE A 255 -0.61 28.74 15.22
CA PHE A 255 -1.13 30.10 14.97
C PHE A 255 -2.60 30.13 14.50
N GLU A 256 -3.27 28.98 14.38
CA GLU A 256 -4.73 28.84 14.24
C GLU A 256 -5.38 28.42 15.57
#